data_d3d30f10d120dd60ef302175c3444273
#
_entry.id   d3d30f10d120dd60ef302175c3444273
#
_cell.length_a   1.000
_cell.length_b   1.000
_cell.length_c   1.000
_cell.angle_alpha   90.00
_cell.angle_beta   90.00
_cell.angle_gamma   90.00
#
_symmetry.space_group_name_H-M   'P 1'
#
loop_
_entity.id
_entity.type
_entity.pdbx_description
1 polymer ?
#
loop_
_entity_poly.entity_id
_entity_poly.type
_entity_poly.pdbx_seq_one_letter_code
_entity_poly.pdbx_strand_id
1 'polypeptide(L)'
;MSNVKSDRHVEEDWWPHPIPDNVHYGTGFYCETAQIFRHLRSREPGAVEIGNHVSCYAGCSFAIGEKGRCSVGNFTLMNGALVMAEELIEIGSYCLISWNVGIADSDFHPLEPARRRQDALALAPFYKGRPSRPSLSTAPVKIGDNVWIGMNATILKGVTIGENSVVAAGSVVAKSVPANAVVAGNPAHIVKQLEQDA
;
A
#
# COMPACT_ATOMS: atom_id res chain seq x y z
N MET A 1 -3.79 -20.93 -11.02
CA MET A 1 -2.68 -20.67 -11.98
C MET A 1 -2.49 -19.17 -12.04
N SER A 2 -1.27 -18.69 -12.28
CA SER A 2 -1.03 -17.26 -12.52
C SER A 2 -1.57 -16.89 -13.90
N ASN A 3 -2.13 -15.68 -14.06
CA ASN A 3 -2.49 -15.12 -15.36
C ASN A 3 -1.39 -14.22 -15.93
N VAL A 4 -0.19 -14.24 -15.35
CA VAL A 4 0.97 -13.52 -15.85
C VAL A 4 1.81 -14.45 -16.72
N LYS A 5 2.07 -14.03 -17.97
CA LYS A 5 2.85 -14.73 -18.97
C LYS A 5 4.36 -14.68 -18.66
N SER A 6 5.14 -15.51 -19.34
CA SER A 6 6.61 -15.54 -19.18
C SER A 6 7.30 -14.23 -19.56
N ASP A 7 6.70 -13.43 -20.42
CA ASP A 7 7.15 -12.09 -20.82
C ASP A 7 6.64 -10.97 -19.90
N ARG A 8 6.05 -11.36 -18.77
CA ARG A 8 5.50 -10.47 -17.71
C ARG A 8 4.26 -9.67 -18.09
N HIS A 9 3.66 -9.92 -19.26
CA HIS A 9 2.33 -9.37 -19.59
C HIS A 9 1.23 -10.14 -18.88
N VAL A 10 0.19 -9.43 -18.48
CA VAL A 10 -1.02 -10.04 -17.91
C VAL A 10 -1.92 -10.51 -19.07
N GLU A 11 -2.53 -11.69 -18.95
CA GLU A 11 -3.44 -12.21 -19.96
C GLU A 11 -4.68 -11.32 -20.10
N GLU A 12 -5.08 -11.05 -21.35
CA GLU A 12 -6.24 -10.21 -21.69
C GLU A 12 -6.22 -8.78 -21.12
N ASP A 13 -5.04 -8.31 -20.66
CA ASP A 13 -4.90 -6.94 -20.13
C ASP A 13 -4.98 -5.90 -21.27
N TRP A 14 -5.77 -4.88 -21.08
CA TRP A 14 -5.83 -3.72 -21.96
C TRP A 14 -4.61 -2.78 -21.80
N TRP A 15 -3.85 -2.91 -20.69
CA TRP A 15 -2.66 -2.13 -20.42
C TRP A 15 -1.47 -2.63 -21.25
N PRO A 16 -0.82 -1.77 -22.07
CA PRO A 16 0.13 -2.24 -23.07
C PRO A 16 1.52 -2.59 -22.52
N HIS A 17 1.78 -2.38 -21.24
CA HIS A 17 3.10 -2.57 -20.66
C HIS A 17 3.14 -3.80 -19.73
N PRO A 18 4.25 -4.54 -19.70
CA PRO A 18 4.43 -5.65 -18.77
C PRO A 18 4.57 -5.16 -17.34
N ILE A 19 4.48 -6.09 -16.38
CA ILE A 19 4.85 -5.84 -14.99
C ILE A 19 6.33 -5.44 -14.94
N PRO A 20 6.71 -4.32 -14.27
CA PRO A 20 8.10 -3.85 -14.19
C PRO A 20 9.07 -4.87 -13.60
N ASP A 21 10.33 -4.90 -14.07
CA ASP A 21 11.34 -5.89 -13.67
C ASP A 21 11.69 -5.83 -12.17
N ASN A 22 11.55 -4.68 -11.55
CA ASN A 22 11.78 -4.50 -10.13
C ASN A 22 10.56 -4.83 -9.24
N VAL A 23 9.54 -5.45 -9.81
CA VAL A 23 8.45 -6.12 -9.10
C VAL A 23 8.73 -7.62 -9.11
N HIS A 24 9.02 -8.21 -7.95
CA HIS A 24 9.16 -9.66 -7.82
C HIS A 24 7.85 -10.25 -7.32
N TYR A 25 7.44 -11.39 -7.84
CA TYR A 25 6.21 -12.07 -7.43
C TYR A 25 6.38 -13.59 -7.39
N GLY A 26 5.68 -14.20 -6.44
CA GLY A 26 5.72 -15.65 -6.22
C GLY A 26 4.79 -16.44 -7.13
N THR A 27 4.77 -17.74 -6.90
CA THR A 27 3.91 -18.68 -7.63
C THR A 27 2.44 -18.37 -7.43
N GLY A 28 1.62 -18.47 -8.49
CA GLY A 28 0.17 -18.27 -8.40
C GLY A 28 -0.27 -16.82 -8.17
N PHE A 29 0.63 -15.86 -8.36
CA PHE A 29 0.25 -14.44 -8.37
C PHE A 29 -0.80 -14.18 -9.43
N TYR A 30 -1.89 -13.52 -9.04
CA TYR A 30 -2.96 -13.05 -9.92
C TYR A 30 -2.95 -11.53 -9.94
N CYS A 31 -2.97 -10.96 -11.14
CA CYS A 31 -3.04 -9.53 -11.36
C CYS A 31 -4.08 -9.25 -12.46
N GLU A 32 -5.13 -8.51 -12.16
CA GLU A 32 -6.16 -8.21 -13.16
C GLU A 32 -5.65 -7.26 -14.25
N THR A 33 -4.74 -6.35 -13.91
CA THR A 33 -4.08 -5.45 -14.86
C THR A 33 -2.71 -5.02 -14.35
N ALA A 34 -1.69 -5.00 -15.20
CA ALA A 34 -0.37 -4.47 -14.86
C ALA A 34 -0.37 -2.94 -14.65
N GLN A 35 -1.46 -2.24 -15.00
CA GLN A 35 -1.64 -0.81 -14.72
C GLN A 35 -1.50 -0.48 -13.23
N ILE A 36 -1.74 -1.43 -12.32
CA ILE A 36 -1.57 -1.21 -10.87
C ILE A 36 -0.17 -0.72 -10.50
N PHE A 37 0.85 -0.96 -11.33
CA PHE A 37 2.23 -0.51 -11.14
C PHE A 37 2.58 0.79 -11.88
N ARG A 38 1.62 1.48 -12.50
CA ARG A 38 1.87 2.71 -13.29
C ARG A 38 2.54 3.85 -12.51
N HIS A 39 2.42 3.84 -11.19
CA HIS A 39 3.00 4.86 -10.30
C HIS A 39 4.25 4.37 -9.55
N LEU A 40 4.82 3.24 -9.97
CA LEU A 40 6.11 2.74 -9.46
C LEU A 40 7.25 3.61 -10.01
N ARG A 41 7.85 4.43 -9.14
CA ARG A 41 8.97 5.32 -9.47
C ARG A 41 10.31 4.79 -8.97
N SER A 42 10.30 3.88 -8.01
CA SER A 42 11.52 3.22 -7.53
C SER A 42 12.20 2.45 -8.65
N ARG A 43 13.52 2.51 -8.68
CA ARG A 43 14.37 1.73 -9.60
C ARG A 43 15.17 0.67 -8.86
N GLU A 44 14.96 0.57 -7.55
CA GLU A 44 15.65 -0.44 -6.74
C GLU A 44 15.16 -1.85 -7.13
N PRO A 45 16.06 -2.82 -7.21
CA PRO A 45 15.66 -4.22 -7.37
C PRO A 45 14.72 -4.62 -6.21
N GLY A 46 13.63 -5.32 -6.53
CA GLY A 46 12.67 -5.74 -5.51
C GLY A 46 11.97 -4.60 -4.79
N ALA A 47 11.75 -3.47 -5.47
CA ALA A 47 10.99 -2.36 -4.89
C ALA A 47 9.58 -2.79 -4.46
N VAL A 48 9.01 -3.80 -5.14
CA VAL A 48 7.77 -4.47 -4.76
C VAL A 48 8.02 -5.97 -4.73
N GLU A 49 7.85 -6.57 -3.55
CA GLU A 49 7.97 -8.02 -3.33
C GLU A 49 6.57 -8.59 -3.04
N ILE A 50 6.09 -9.48 -3.88
CA ILE A 50 4.77 -10.09 -3.76
C ILE A 50 4.93 -11.60 -3.54
N GLY A 51 4.34 -12.12 -2.49
CA GLY A 51 4.39 -13.53 -2.12
C GLY A 51 3.59 -14.45 -3.05
N ASN A 52 3.50 -15.72 -2.64
CA ASN A 52 2.76 -16.74 -3.38
C ASN A 52 1.24 -16.54 -3.23
N HIS A 53 0.50 -16.82 -4.31
CA HIS A 53 -0.98 -16.83 -4.33
C HIS A 53 -1.60 -15.50 -3.87
N VAL A 54 -0.94 -14.38 -4.08
CA VAL A 54 -1.48 -13.05 -3.87
C VAL A 54 -2.40 -12.71 -5.04
N SER A 55 -3.53 -12.06 -4.76
CA SER A 55 -4.49 -11.61 -5.76
C SER A 55 -4.68 -10.10 -5.69
N CYS A 56 -4.37 -9.40 -6.79
CA CYS A 56 -4.57 -7.96 -6.94
C CYS A 56 -5.63 -7.70 -8.02
N TYR A 57 -6.80 -7.26 -7.59
CA TYR A 57 -7.91 -6.92 -8.50
C TYR A 57 -7.82 -5.46 -8.99
N ALA A 58 -8.62 -5.14 -10.01
CA ALA A 58 -8.68 -3.81 -10.60
C ALA A 58 -8.96 -2.72 -9.56
N GLY A 59 -8.35 -1.56 -9.78
CA GLY A 59 -8.38 -0.46 -8.82
C GLY A 59 -7.26 -0.48 -7.78
N CYS A 60 -6.50 -1.57 -7.63
CA CYS A 60 -5.26 -1.54 -6.87
C CYS A 60 -4.26 -0.55 -7.50
N SER A 61 -3.41 0.05 -6.68
CA SER A 61 -2.32 0.89 -7.15
C SER A 61 -1.14 0.83 -6.18
N PHE A 62 0.05 0.55 -6.73
CA PHE A 62 1.32 0.64 -6.02
C PHE A 62 2.03 1.93 -6.42
N ALA A 63 1.78 2.99 -5.66
CA ALA A 63 2.46 4.27 -5.82
C ALA A 63 3.73 4.29 -4.97
N ILE A 64 4.81 3.79 -5.53
CA ILE A 64 6.08 3.60 -4.82
C ILE A 64 7.04 4.73 -5.22
N GLY A 65 7.47 5.50 -4.22
CA GLY A 65 8.44 6.59 -4.38
C GLY A 65 9.83 6.09 -4.79
N GLU A 66 10.75 7.01 -5.09
CA GLU A 66 12.08 6.66 -5.62
C GLU A 66 12.88 5.73 -4.70
N LYS A 67 12.68 5.83 -3.38
CA LYS A 67 13.33 5.01 -2.35
C LYS A 67 12.34 4.08 -1.64
N GLY A 68 11.06 4.15 -2.02
CA GLY A 68 10.01 3.38 -1.41
C GLY A 68 10.13 1.89 -1.71
N ARG A 69 9.67 1.08 -0.78
CA ARG A 69 9.56 -0.37 -0.89
C ARG A 69 8.22 -0.84 -0.36
N CYS A 70 7.72 -1.93 -0.95
CA CYS A 70 6.52 -2.58 -0.47
C CYS A 70 6.68 -4.09 -0.52
N SER A 71 6.25 -4.79 0.53
CA SER A 71 6.13 -6.25 0.51
C SER A 71 4.70 -6.68 0.83
N VAL A 72 4.25 -7.74 0.17
CA VAL A 72 2.94 -8.38 0.39
C VAL A 72 3.16 -9.88 0.60
N GLY A 73 2.73 -10.37 1.74
CA GLY A 73 2.85 -11.78 2.13
C GLY A 73 1.93 -12.72 1.33
N ASN A 74 2.09 -14.01 1.55
CA ASN A 74 1.40 -15.07 0.81
C ASN A 74 -0.13 -15.03 1.04
N PHE A 75 -0.91 -15.49 0.05
CA PHE A 75 -2.37 -15.66 0.14
C PHE A 75 -3.12 -14.37 0.52
N THR A 76 -2.54 -13.20 0.30
CA THR A 76 -3.19 -11.92 0.55
C THR A 76 -4.03 -11.50 -0.64
N LEU A 77 -5.26 -11.04 -0.36
CA LEU A 77 -6.19 -10.53 -1.35
C LEU A 77 -6.32 -9.02 -1.22
N MET A 78 -6.20 -8.30 -2.34
CA MET A 78 -6.32 -6.85 -2.43
C MET A 78 -7.36 -6.47 -3.48
N ASN A 79 -8.40 -5.75 -3.06
CA ASN A 79 -9.45 -5.22 -3.93
C ASN A 79 -9.38 -3.69 -3.98
N GLY A 80 -8.82 -3.12 -5.05
CA GLY A 80 -8.80 -1.67 -5.22
C GLY A 80 -8.08 -0.89 -4.12
N ALA A 81 -7.06 -1.47 -3.51
CA ALA A 81 -6.27 -0.84 -2.46
C ALA A 81 -5.21 0.10 -3.06
N LEU A 82 -5.02 1.26 -2.44
CA LEU A 82 -3.97 2.23 -2.78
C LEU A 82 -2.82 2.13 -1.77
N VAL A 83 -1.69 1.58 -2.21
CA VAL A 83 -0.46 1.47 -1.43
C VAL A 83 0.50 2.58 -1.85
N MET A 84 0.84 3.46 -0.92
CA MET A 84 1.65 4.65 -1.19
C MET A 84 2.88 4.65 -0.29
N ALA A 85 4.02 4.13 -0.80
CA ALA A 85 5.25 3.97 -0.05
C ALA A 85 6.33 4.95 -0.54
N GLU A 86 6.77 5.84 0.33
CA GLU A 86 7.97 6.68 0.13
C GLU A 86 9.18 6.08 0.88
N GLU A 87 8.96 5.21 1.87
CA GLU A 87 9.96 4.50 2.66
C GLU A 87 9.71 2.99 2.66
N LEU A 88 8.73 2.50 3.44
CA LEU A 88 8.45 1.06 3.58
C LEU A 88 7.00 0.78 4.01
N ILE A 89 6.33 -0.08 3.26
CA ILE A 89 5.06 -0.70 3.65
C ILE A 89 5.22 -2.22 3.61
N GLU A 90 4.96 -2.87 4.75
CA GLU A 90 4.98 -4.34 4.87
C GLU A 90 3.57 -4.83 5.16
N ILE A 91 3.06 -5.71 4.31
CA ILE A 91 1.74 -6.37 4.46
C ILE A 91 1.99 -7.86 4.62
N GLY A 92 1.47 -8.44 5.69
CA GLY A 92 1.62 -9.85 6.02
C GLY A 92 0.86 -10.79 5.09
N SER A 93 0.89 -12.06 5.44
CA SER A 93 0.20 -13.15 4.74
C SER A 93 -1.27 -13.26 5.18
N TYR A 94 -2.11 -13.86 4.33
CA TYR A 94 -3.53 -14.13 4.60
C TYR A 94 -4.37 -12.87 4.86
N CYS A 95 -3.90 -11.70 4.46
CA CYS A 95 -4.64 -10.46 4.65
C CYS A 95 -5.78 -10.33 3.64
N LEU A 96 -6.89 -9.73 4.09
CA LEU A 96 -8.03 -9.35 3.24
C LEU A 96 -8.16 -7.84 3.22
N ILE A 97 -7.78 -7.20 2.10
CA ILE A 97 -7.80 -5.74 1.96
C ILE A 97 -8.91 -5.36 0.98
N SER A 98 -9.92 -4.67 1.50
CA SER A 98 -11.14 -4.33 0.76
C SER A 98 -10.95 -3.09 -0.14
N TRP A 99 -12.02 -2.69 -0.82
CA TRP A 99 -12.03 -1.58 -1.79
C TRP A 99 -11.72 -0.23 -1.15
N ASN A 100 -10.97 0.60 -1.91
CA ASN A 100 -10.62 1.97 -1.54
C ASN A 100 -9.87 2.08 -0.20
N VAL A 101 -9.18 1.04 0.22
CA VAL A 101 -8.29 1.12 1.38
C VAL A 101 -7.06 1.92 0.97
N GLY A 102 -6.74 2.98 1.73
CA GLY A 102 -5.50 3.74 1.59
C GLY A 102 -4.48 3.33 2.64
N ILE A 103 -3.26 2.97 2.22
CA ILE A 103 -2.14 2.66 3.11
C ILE A 103 -0.98 3.58 2.74
N ALA A 104 -0.54 4.42 3.67
CA ALA A 104 0.46 5.44 3.40
C ALA A 104 1.50 5.52 4.51
N ASP A 105 2.78 5.56 4.13
CA ASP A 105 3.91 5.72 5.06
C ASP A 105 4.46 7.15 5.12
N SER A 106 3.76 8.11 4.54
CA SER A 106 4.22 9.49 4.37
C SER A 106 3.08 10.49 4.61
N ASP A 107 3.43 11.73 5.00
CA ASP A 107 2.50 12.86 5.00
C ASP A 107 2.27 13.44 3.59
N PHE A 108 3.04 13.03 2.58
CA PHE A 108 3.06 13.52 1.20
C PHE A 108 3.41 14.99 1.04
N HIS A 109 3.15 15.83 2.03
CA HIS A 109 3.43 17.25 2.03
C HIS A 109 3.93 17.69 3.41
N PRO A 110 4.84 18.69 3.48
CA PRO A 110 5.29 19.22 4.77
C PRO A 110 4.16 19.85 5.58
N LEU A 111 4.16 19.64 6.89
CA LEU A 111 3.18 20.27 7.78
C LEU A 111 3.46 21.76 7.97
N GLU A 112 4.73 22.20 7.90
CA GLU A 112 5.12 23.59 8.05
C GLU A 112 4.66 24.44 6.83
N PRO A 113 3.94 25.56 7.06
CA PRO A 113 3.32 26.33 5.99
C PRO A 113 4.31 26.82 4.91
N ALA A 114 5.50 27.28 5.32
CA ALA A 114 6.51 27.78 4.36
C ALA A 114 7.05 26.66 3.45
N ARG A 115 7.37 25.50 4.04
CA ARG A 115 7.82 24.31 3.30
C ARG A 115 6.71 23.74 2.41
N ARG A 116 5.46 23.74 2.88
CA ARG A 116 4.31 23.30 2.07
C ARG A 116 4.08 24.21 0.87
N ARG A 117 4.29 25.54 1.01
CA ARG A 117 4.27 26.47 -0.13
C ARG A 117 5.39 26.14 -1.13
N GLN A 118 6.60 25.89 -0.65
CA GLN A 118 7.72 25.47 -1.50
C GLN A 118 7.39 24.16 -2.24
N ASP A 119 6.80 23.19 -1.58
CA ASP A 119 6.40 21.91 -2.16
C ASP A 119 5.35 22.11 -3.27
N ALA A 120 4.35 22.96 -3.04
CA ALA A 120 3.36 23.31 -4.06
C ALA A 120 3.99 23.93 -5.32
N LEU A 121 4.97 24.82 -5.16
CA LEU A 121 5.73 25.41 -6.28
C LEU A 121 6.59 24.35 -7.00
N ALA A 122 7.22 23.45 -6.25
CA ALA A 122 8.04 22.36 -6.79
C ALA A 122 7.22 21.37 -7.63
N LEU A 123 5.96 21.16 -7.27
CA LEU A 123 5.05 20.23 -7.95
C LEU A 123 4.32 20.85 -9.15
N ALA A 124 4.40 22.16 -9.37
CA ALA A 124 3.74 22.82 -10.49
C ALA A 124 4.46 22.49 -11.83
N PRO A 125 3.87 21.68 -12.74
CA PRO A 125 4.61 21.06 -13.85
C PRO A 125 5.17 22.05 -14.87
N PHE A 126 4.54 23.18 -15.08
CA PHE A 126 4.95 24.19 -16.08
C PHE A 126 5.55 25.47 -15.48
N TYR A 127 5.74 25.53 -14.17
CA TYR A 127 6.36 26.67 -13.50
C TYR A 127 7.88 26.66 -13.68
N LYS A 128 8.42 27.61 -14.43
CA LYS A 128 9.86 27.68 -14.78
C LYS A 128 10.79 27.92 -13.57
N GLY A 129 10.28 28.54 -12.51
CA GLY A 129 11.02 28.84 -11.28
C GLY A 129 10.89 27.78 -10.19
N ARG A 130 10.64 26.50 -10.55
CA ARG A 130 10.44 25.44 -9.55
C ARG A 130 11.63 25.27 -8.62
N PRO A 131 11.43 25.39 -7.30
CA PRO A 131 12.47 25.03 -6.32
C PRO A 131 12.62 23.51 -6.25
N SER A 132 13.65 23.05 -5.53
CA SER A 132 13.73 21.65 -5.12
C SER A 132 12.57 21.30 -4.17
N ARG A 133 12.06 20.09 -4.29
CA ARG A 133 11.02 19.59 -3.41
C ARG A 133 11.55 19.42 -1.97
N PRO A 134 10.86 19.89 -0.95
CA PRO A 134 11.26 19.62 0.45
C PRO A 134 11.23 18.12 0.77
N SER A 135 12.04 17.70 1.74
CA SER A 135 11.97 16.35 2.28
C SER A 135 10.60 16.09 2.93
N LEU A 136 10.08 14.89 2.74
CA LEU A 136 8.83 14.44 3.35
C LEU A 136 9.10 13.79 4.71
N SER A 137 8.12 13.82 5.59
CA SER A 137 8.11 13.03 6.81
C SER A 137 7.51 11.66 6.50
N THR A 138 8.31 10.62 6.72
CA THR A 138 7.94 9.22 6.51
C THR A 138 8.04 8.45 7.82
N ALA A 139 7.29 7.35 7.92
CA ALA A 139 7.44 6.34 8.96
C ALA A 139 6.82 5.03 8.44
N PRO A 140 7.54 3.90 8.52
CA PRO A 140 7.08 2.63 7.99
C PRO A 140 5.70 2.21 8.50
N VAL A 141 4.93 1.55 7.64
CA VAL A 141 3.67 0.91 8.01
C VAL A 141 3.87 -0.60 7.98
N LYS A 142 3.41 -1.28 9.03
CA LYS A 142 3.45 -2.75 9.14
C LYS A 142 2.07 -3.30 9.41
N ILE A 143 1.64 -4.25 8.59
CA ILE A 143 0.38 -4.98 8.75
C ILE A 143 0.75 -6.45 8.95
N GLY A 144 0.38 -6.99 10.10
CA GLY A 144 0.64 -8.38 10.47
C GLY A 144 -0.16 -9.39 9.63
N ASP A 145 0.04 -10.66 9.93
CA ASP A 145 -0.66 -11.74 9.23
C ASP A 145 -2.16 -11.78 9.59
N ASN A 146 -2.97 -12.29 8.66
CA ASN A 146 -4.40 -12.52 8.87
C ASN A 146 -5.18 -11.26 9.30
N VAL A 147 -4.79 -10.10 8.79
CA VAL A 147 -5.48 -8.82 9.05
C VAL A 147 -6.57 -8.61 8.01
N TRP A 148 -7.77 -8.22 8.48
CA TRP A 148 -8.85 -7.77 7.60
C TRP A 148 -9.01 -6.25 7.68
N ILE A 149 -8.89 -5.58 6.55
CA ILE A 149 -9.10 -4.12 6.43
C ILE A 149 -10.36 -3.88 5.59
N GLY A 150 -11.38 -3.33 6.25
CA GLY A 150 -12.67 -3.00 5.66
C GLY A 150 -12.57 -1.85 4.65
N MET A 151 -13.55 -1.78 3.75
CA MET A 151 -13.59 -0.78 2.67
C MET A 151 -13.48 0.66 3.18
N ASN A 152 -12.86 1.54 2.37
CA ASN A 152 -12.67 2.96 2.67
C ASN A 152 -11.88 3.24 3.96
N ALA A 153 -11.17 2.26 4.53
CA ALA A 153 -10.29 2.51 5.65
C ALA A 153 -8.99 3.20 5.19
N THR A 154 -8.38 3.97 6.10
CA THR A 154 -7.10 4.64 5.86
C THR A 154 -6.11 4.28 6.96
N ILE A 155 -4.94 3.79 6.57
CA ILE A 155 -3.83 3.47 7.49
C ILE A 155 -2.76 4.53 7.30
N LEU A 156 -2.46 5.26 8.36
CA LEU A 156 -1.50 6.36 8.33
C LEU A 156 -0.07 5.87 8.65
N LYS A 157 0.90 6.69 8.30
CA LYS A 157 2.32 6.44 8.52
C LYS A 157 2.64 6.08 9.97
N GLY A 158 3.62 5.19 10.16
CA GLY A 158 4.11 4.76 11.46
C GLY A 158 3.19 3.78 12.20
N VAL A 159 2.09 3.36 11.58
CA VAL A 159 1.16 2.42 12.19
C VAL A 159 1.65 0.99 12.03
N THR A 160 1.60 0.22 13.12
CA THR A 160 1.69 -1.23 13.11
C THR A 160 0.32 -1.82 13.46
N ILE A 161 -0.23 -2.68 12.59
CA ILE A 161 -1.44 -3.46 12.89
C ILE A 161 -1.00 -4.88 13.22
N GLY A 162 -1.27 -5.31 14.45
CA GLY A 162 -0.96 -6.66 14.91
C GLY A 162 -1.78 -7.73 14.18
N GLU A 163 -1.26 -8.94 14.15
CA GLU A 163 -1.88 -10.10 13.50
C GLU A 163 -3.31 -10.36 13.97
N ASN A 164 -4.12 -11.02 13.14
CA ASN A 164 -5.51 -11.38 13.40
C ASN A 164 -6.44 -10.19 13.70
N SER A 165 -6.02 -8.96 13.42
CA SER A 165 -6.83 -7.78 13.75
C SER A 165 -7.77 -7.40 12.61
N VAL A 166 -8.82 -6.67 12.94
CA VAL A 166 -9.81 -6.18 12.00
C VAL A 166 -9.89 -4.66 12.09
N VAL A 167 -9.76 -4.00 10.95
CA VAL A 167 -10.06 -2.57 10.79
C VAL A 167 -11.43 -2.44 10.15
N ALA A 168 -12.39 -1.88 10.89
CA ALA A 168 -13.75 -1.68 10.38
C ALA A 168 -13.76 -0.71 9.18
N ALA A 169 -14.76 -0.87 8.32
CA ALA A 169 -14.93 0.00 7.15
C ALA A 169 -15.00 1.48 7.52
N GLY A 170 -14.39 2.35 6.70
CA GLY A 170 -14.39 3.81 6.90
C GLY A 170 -13.52 4.30 8.06
N SER A 171 -12.73 3.44 8.69
CA SER A 171 -11.88 3.83 9.82
C SER A 171 -10.60 4.54 9.38
N VAL A 172 -10.12 5.46 10.22
CA VAL A 172 -8.80 6.11 10.06
C VAL A 172 -7.88 5.67 11.19
N VAL A 173 -6.94 4.79 10.87
CA VAL A 173 -5.99 4.24 11.84
C VAL A 173 -4.78 5.15 11.92
N ALA A 174 -4.67 5.91 13.01
CA ALA A 174 -3.60 6.86 13.28
C ALA A 174 -2.66 6.41 14.42
N LYS A 175 -2.93 5.26 15.05
CA LYS A 175 -2.13 4.66 16.11
C LYS A 175 -2.05 3.16 15.90
N SER A 176 -0.96 2.55 16.35
CA SER A 176 -0.78 1.10 16.25
C SER A 176 -1.88 0.33 16.96
N VAL A 177 -2.25 -0.81 16.38
CA VAL A 177 -3.32 -1.71 16.81
C VAL A 177 -2.67 -2.98 17.33
N PRO A 178 -2.98 -3.43 18.56
CA PRO A 178 -2.46 -4.71 19.06
C PRO A 178 -3.03 -5.88 18.24
N ALA A 179 -2.40 -7.04 18.35
CA ALA A 179 -2.92 -8.27 17.76
C ALA A 179 -4.31 -8.64 18.33
N ASN A 180 -5.10 -9.35 17.54
CA ASN A 180 -6.43 -9.87 17.92
C ASN A 180 -7.42 -8.76 18.34
N ALA A 181 -7.36 -7.58 17.73
CA ALA A 181 -8.23 -6.46 18.06
C ALA A 181 -9.11 -6.05 16.87
N VAL A 182 -10.32 -5.58 17.16
CA VAL A 182 -11.17 -4.88 16.21
C VAL A 182 -11.11 -3.41 16.51
N VAL A 183 -10.76 -2.59 15.51
CA VAL A 183 -10.74 -1.13 15.62
C VAL A 183 -11.76 -0.49 14.69
N ALA A 184 -12.38 0.62 15.14
CA ALA A 184 -13.36 1.36 14.35
C ALA A 184 -13.29 2.85 14.63
N GLY A 185 -13.70 3.67 13.67
CA GLY A 185 -13.91 5.11 13.79
C GLY A 185 -12.81 5.99 13.17
N ASN A 186 -12.96 7.30 13.33
CA ASN A 186 -11.98 8.32 12.89
C ASN A 186 -11.79 9.36 14.03
N PRO A 187 -10.66 9.33 14.74
CA PRO A 187 -9.62 8.28 14.67
C PRO A 187 -10.12 6.92 15.19
N ALA A 188 -9.54 5.83 14.67
CA ALA A 188 -9.92 4.48 15.07
C ALA A 188 -9.52 4.17 16.53
N HIS A 189 -10.42 3.51 17.23
CA HIS A 189 -10.22 3.01 18.60
C HIS A 189 -10.56 1.53 18.68
N ILE A 190 -9.97 0.83 19.65
CA ILE A 190 -10.31 -0.59 19.93
C ILE A 190 -11.77 -0.66 20.40
N VAL A 191 -12.60 -1.39 19.66
CA VAL A 191 -14.02 -1.62 19.98
C VAL A 191 -14.29 -3.04 20.46
N LYS A 192 -13.38 -3.97 20.16
CA LYS A 192 -13.48 -5.36 20.60
C LYS A 192 -12.09 -5.99 20.66
N GLN A 193 -11.88 -6.90 21.62
CA GLN A 193 -10.76 -7.83 21.64
C GLN A 193 -11.29 -9.18 21.13
N LEU A 194 -10.57 -9.80 20.19
CA LEU A 194 -10.91 -11.13 19.69
C LEU A 194 -10.30 -12.19 20.63
N GLU A 195 -11.04 -13.25 20.86
CA GLU A 195 -10.52 -14.40 21.56
C GLU A 195 -9.51 -15.12 20.65
N GLN A 196 -8.43 -15.60 21.23
CA GLN A 196 -7.52 -16.50 20.51
C GLN A 196 -8.20 -17.86 20.41
N ASP A 197 -8.39 -18.38 19.21
CA ASP A 197 -8.78 -19.76 19.03
C ASP A 197 -7.70 -20.66 19.68
N ALA A 198 -8.13 -21.52 20.59
CA ALA A 198 -7.27 -22.40 21.36
C ALA A 198 -6.67 -23.53 20.52
#